data_7c7a1b4686932499d6297bb65711bccc
#
_entry.id   7c7a1b4686932499d6297bb65711bccc
#
_cell.length_a   1.000
_cell.length_b   1.000
_cell.length_c   1.000
_cell.angle_alpha   90.00
_cell.angle_beta   90.00
_cell.angle_gamma   90.00
#
_symmetry.space_group_name_H-M   'P 1'
#
loop_
_entity.id
_entity.type
_entity.pdbx_description
1 polymer ?
#
loop_
_entity_poly.entity_id
_entity_poly.type
_entity_poly.pdbx_seq_one_letter_code
_entity_poly.pdbx_strand_id
1 'polypeptide(L)'
;MYGLYQSPIRRSLQADIYRKPHGFIYLFGKEYFYLIKEKKVWPFIFREFQVMGLEIPDDRSKVREELKKVKYYFGKKWGNICFQFGIINEITSFDNYRARSQDIIGKVRGMRLQKRATIIKQTGLKLAFKENMPQSTITIKLAKSDEELLAEMNSGCADRVKKAIKKGVKVRLWTERDDAVFFEKRQNTAWGKGFHTITKEQYTMLLKILRKHDRGNVFISELNGEQIAGSICLFRDKTIVYLYGFTDRKYTNLWGHHYLKYGMFEWARDNGFEFCDLMGGAPTGFPEHPLAWVSKFKESLGGMKSEFYGSYDLVLNPVLYYLFKTFTRIRAKLKK
;
A
#
# COMPACT_ATOMS: atom_id res chain seq x y z
N MET A 1 7.82 -4.22 -7.69
CA MET A 1 7.21 -3.12 -6.88
C MET A 1 7.51 -1.72 -7.42
N TYR A 2 8.74 -1.39 -7.87
CA TYR A 2 9.08 -0.11 -8.51
C TYR A 2 8.04 0.32 -9.55
N GLY A 3 7.75 -0.55 -10.54
CA GLY A 3 6.82 -0.25 -11.62
C GLY A 3 5.39 0.08 -11.16
N LEU A 4 4.92 -0.41 -10.01
CA LEU A 4 3.60 -0.04 -9.48
C LEU A 4 3.57 1.42 -9.03
N TYR A 5 4.53 1.86 -8.23
CA TYR A 5 4.53 3.21 -7.65
C TYR A 5 4.93 4.30 -8.64
N GLN A 6 5.72 3.94 -9.66
CA GLN A 6 6.20 4.84 -10.71
C GLN A 6 5.53 4.59 -12.07
N SER A 7 4.54 3.68 -12.14
CA SER A 7 3.81 3.43 -13.39
C SER A 7 3.04 4.69 -13.85
N PRO A 8 2.87 4.90 -15.17
CA PRO A 8 2.10 6.03 -15.69
C PRO A 8 0.70 6.13 -15.08
N ILE A 9 0.05 4.97 -14.84
CA ILE A 9 -1.27 4.93 -14.22
C ILE A 9 -1.25 5.39 -12.78
N ARG A 10 -0.30 4.95 -11.97
CA ARG A 10 -0.20 5.41 -10.59
C ARG A 10 0.14 6.90 -10.53
N ARG A 11 0.95 7.39 -11.47
CA ARG A 11 1.24 8.82 -11.63
C ARG A 11 -0.04 9.60 -11.96
N SER A 12 -0.83 9.17 -12.97
CA SER A 12 -2.13 9.75 -13.28
C SER A 12 -3.09 9.66 -12.10
N LEU A 13 -3.24 8.50 -11.46
CA LEU A 13 -4.07 8.35 -10.28
C LEU A 13 -3.70 9.35 -9.18
N GLN A 14 -2.41 9.60 -8.97
CA GLN A 14 -1.95 10.53 -7.94
C GLN A 14 -2.05 11.99 -8.36
N ALA A 15 -1.69 12.32 -9.60
CA ALA A 15 -1.75 13.69 -10.10
C ALA A 15 -3.18 14.14 -10.39
N ASP A 16 -3.95 13.32 -11.12
CA ASP A 16 -5.28 13.69 -11.61
C ASP A 16 -6.34 13.50 -10.54
N ILE A 17 -6.33 12.37 -9.82
CA ILE A 17 -7.33 12.08 -8.78
C ILE A 17 -7.12 13.00 -7.57
N TYR A 18 -5.88 13.15 -7.11
CA TYR A 18 -5.61 13.95 -5.91
C TYR A 18 -5.38 15.42 -6.22
N ARG A 19 -5.32 15.84 -7.50
CA ARG A 19 -5.07 17.22 -7.95
C ARG A 19 -3.91 17.88 -7.18
N LYS A 20 -2.84 17.12 -6.94
CA LYS A 20 -1.68 17.60 -6.19
C LYS A 20 -0.62 18.12 -7.13
N PRO A 21 0.05 19.23 -6.80
CA PRO A 21 1.27 19.63 -7.49
C PRO A 21 2.28 18.48 -7.49
N HIS A 22 2.94 18.28 -8.60
CA HIS A 22 3.89 17.20 -8.81
C HIS A 22 5.07 17.63 -9.68
N GLY A 23 6.03 16.75 -9.84
CA GLY A 23 7.17 16.93 -10.71
C GLY A 23 7.95 15.63 -10.88
N PHE A 24 9.07 15.74 -11.58
CA PHE A 24 9.97 14.63 -11.85
C PHE A 24 11.35 14.95 -11.31
N ILE A 25 12.03 13.93 -10.80
CA ILE A 25 13.41 14.00 -10.33
C ILE A 25 14.18 12.82 -10.87
N TYR A 26 15.40 13.09 -11.35
CA TYR A 26 16.29 12.06 -11.86
C TYR A 26 17.26 11.65 -10.76
N LEU A 27 17.23 10.38 -10.36
CA LEU A 27 18.07 9.82 -9.30
C LEU A 27 18.59 8.45 -9.73
N PHE A 28 19.85 8.17 -9.50
CA PHE A 28 20.47 6.86 -9.74
C PHE A 28 20.25 6.31 -11.16
N GLY A 29 20.26 7.19 -12.17
CA GLY A 29 20.03 6.80 -13.57
C GLY A 29 18.59 6.56 -13.96
N LYS A 30 17.60 6.88 -13.09
CA LYS A 30 16.18 6.72 -13.36
C LYS A 30 15.41 8.00 -13.04
N GLU A 31 14.33 8.24 -13.81
CA GLU A 31 13.38 9.30 -13.52
C GLU A 31 12.34 8.83 -12.51
N TYR A 32 12.10 9.64 -11.50
CA TYR A 32 11.08 9.41 -10.47
C TYR A 32 10.07 10.53 -10.43
N PHE A 33 8.81 10.14 -10.38
CA PHE A 33 7.71 11.05 -10.11
C PHE A 33 7.64 11.38 -8.62
N TYR A 34 7.44 12.66 -8.27
CA TYR A 34 7.18 13.06 -6.90
C TYR A 34 5.91 13.91 -6.79
N LEU A 35 5.24 13.80 -5.65
CA LEU A 35 4.12 14.66 -5.25
C LEU A 35 4.61 15.74 -4.31
N ILE A 36 4.00 16.93 -4.41
CA ILE A 36 4.21 18.01 -3.46
C ILE A 36 3.01 18.08 -2.53
N LYS A 37 3.26 17.94 -1.23
CA LYS A 37 2.29 18.22 -0.18
C LYS A 37 2.59 19.58 0.42
N GLU A 38 1.68 20.53 0.23
CA GLU A 38 1.79 21.84 0.84
C GLU A 38 0.81 21.97 2.00
N LYS A 39 1.27 22.52 3.11
CA LYS A 39 0.46 22.85 4.26
C LYS A 39 0.80 24.26 4.71
N LYS A 40 -0.23 25.11 4.74
CA LYS A 40 -0.12 26.48 5.24
C LYS A 40 -0.53 26.50 6.71
N VAL A 41 0.36 27.00 7.57
CA VAL A 41 0.12 27.26 8.98
C VAL A 41 0.74 28.62 9.24
N TRP A 42 -0.09 29.67 9.18
CA TRP A 42 0.38 31.06 9.24
C TRP A 42 1.37 31.30 10.39
N PRO A 43 2.52 31.95 10.16
CA PRO A 43 2.98 32.52 8.89
C PRO A 43 3.77 31.53 7.99
N PHE A 44 3.77 30.25 8.29
CA PHE A 44 4.63 29.26 7.63
C PHE A 44 3.93 28.51 6.50
N ILE A 45 4.72 28.18 5.48
CA ILE A 45 4.35 27.25 4.42
C ILE A 45 5.31 26.05 4.53
N PHE A 46 4.74 24.85 4.66
CA PHE A 46 5.49 23.59 4.75
C PHE A 46 5.28 22.78 3.47
N ARG A 47 6.37 22.46 2.75
CA ARG A 47 6.34 21.61 1.56
C ARG A 47 7.11 20.33 1.78
N GLU A 48 6.42 19.22 1.63
CA GLU A 48 7.00 17.88 1.60
C GLU A 48 6.95 17.37 0.17
N PHE A 49 8.06 16.83 -0.31
CA PHE A 49 8.17 16.16 -1.61
C PHE A 49 8.15 14.66 -1.38
N GLN A 50 7.22 13.92 -2.00
CA GLN A 50 7.06 12.50 -1.74
C GLN A 50 7.37 11.69 -3.01
N VAL A 51 8.44 10.93 -2.96
CA VAL A 51 8.80 9.92 -3.95
C VAL A 51 8.42 8.55 -3.38
N MET A 52 7.53 7.82 -4.05
CA MET A 52 7.19 6.46 -3.69
C MET A 52 7.80 5.49 -4.69
N GLY A 53 8.32 4.37 -4.20
CA GLY A 53 8.92 3.36 -5.05
C GLY A 53 10.35 3.66 -5.48
N LEU A 54 11.13 4.33 -4.63
CA LEU A 54 12.55 4.57 -4.88
C LEU A 54 13.35 3.27 -4.65
N GLU A 55 14.14 2.91 -5.65
CA GLU A 55 15.19 1.88 -5.53
C GLU A 55 16.52 2.58 -5.31
N ILE A 56 17.20 2.24 -4.22
CA ILE A 56 18.53 2.77 -3.93
C ILE A 56 19.60 1.74 -4.30
N PRO A 57 20.67 2.14 -5.01
CA PRO A 57 21.79 1.25 -5.34
C PRO A 57 22.55 0.83 -4.08
N ASP A 58 23.31 -0.27 -4.18
CA ASP A 58 24.13 -0.76 -3.05
C ASP A 58 25.32 0.15 -2.74
N ASP A 59 25.84 0.88 -3.74
CA ASP A 59 26.85 1.92 -3.52
C ASP A 59 26.27 3.11 -2.76
N ARG A 60 26.40 3.06 -1.45
CA ARG A 60 25.87 4.08 -0.53
C ARG A 60 26.60 5.42 -0.59
N SER A 61 27.84 5.44 -1.07
CA SER A 61 28.59 6.70 -1.28
C SER A 61 27.96 7.50 -2.41
N LYS A 62 27.66 6.83 -3.52
CA LYS A 62 26.93 7.40 -4.66
C LYS A 62 25.52 7.88 -4.25
N VAL A 63 24.83 7.10 -3.45
CA VAL A 63 23.52 7.53 -2.90
C VAL A 63 23.68 8.84 -2.13
N ARG A 64 24.67 8.93 -1.26
CA ARG A 64 24.90 10.13 -0.43
C ARG A 64 25.22 11.37 -1.28
N GLU A 65 26.00 11.22 -2.33
CA GLU A 65 26.29 12.31 -3.25
C GLU A 65 25.06 12.82 -4.01
N GLU A 66 24.28 11.91 -4.55
CA GLU A 66 23.03 12.28 -5.25
C GLU A 66 22.06 13.00 -4.30
N LEU A 67 21.91 12.52 -3.06
CA LEU A 67 21.06 13.16 -2.06
C LEU A 67 21.57 14.54 -1.64
N LYS A 68 22.89 14.78 -1.63
CA LYS A 68 23.46 16.13 -1.43
C LYS A 68 23.03 17.08 -2.55
N LYS A 69 23.04 16.64 -3.82
CA LYS A 69 22.54 17.45 -4.95
C LYS A 69 21.07 17.81 -4.78
N VAL A 70 20.22 16.84 -4.42
CA VAL A 70 18.81 17.09 -4.11
C VAL A 70 18.67 18.14 -3.01
N LYS A 71 19.41 18.00 -1.91
CA LYS A 71 19.40 18.95 -0.80
C LYS A 71 19.85 20.34 -1.22
N TYR A 72 20.86 20.45 -2.07
CA TYR A 72 21.36 21.73 -2.58
C TYR A 72 20.30 22.45 -3.42
N TYR A 73 19.66 21.77 -4.36
CA TYR A 73 18.68 22.39 -5.26
C TYR A 73 17.37 22.76 -4.55
N PHE A 74 16.83 21.85 -3.75
CA PHE A 74 15.52 22.02 -3.13
C PHE A 74 15.57 22.71 -1.76
N GLY A 75 16.70 22.67 -1.08
CA GLY A 75 16.86 23.28 0.24
C GLY A 75 16.94 24.81 0.22
N LYS A 76 17.25 25.43 -0.94
CA LYS A 76 17.34 26.89 -1.09
C LYS A 76 16.00 27.61 -0.93
N LYS A 77 14.89 26.95 -1.23
CA LYS A 77 13.56 27.57 -1.18
C LYS A 77 12.97 27.46 0.21
N TRP A 78 12.66 28.62 0.81
CA TRP A 78 11.97 28.67 2.09
C TRP A 78 10.65 27.89 2.04
N GLY A 79 10.35 27.16 3.09
CA GLY A 79 9.17 26.32 3.18
C GLY A 79 9.34 24.89 2.67
N ASN A 80 10.43 24.56 1.95
CA ASN A 80 10.74 23.18 1.61
C ASN A 80 11.35 22.47 2.83
N ILE A 81 10.64 21.49 3.38
CA ILE A 81 11.04 20.86 4.65
C ILE A 81 11.77 19.54 4.47
N CYS A 82 11.29 18.67 3.60
CA CYS A 82 11.95 17.39 3.32
C CYS A 82 11.52 16.77 1.98
N PHE A 83 12.39 15.88 1.46
CA PHE A 83 11.99 14.81 0.56
C PHE A 83 11.72 13.55 1.37
N GLN A 84 10.56 12.98 1.23
CA GLN A 84 10.21 11.69 1.80
C GLN A 84 10.31 10.61 0.72
N PHE A 85 11.20 9.66 0.91
CA PHE A 85 11.45 8.55 0.01
C PHE A 85 10.81 7.27 0.55
N GLY A 86 9.90 6.68 -0.20
CA GLY A 86 9.42 5.32 0.03
C GLY A 86 10.35 4.33 -0.67
N ILE A 87 11.25 3.69 0.08
CA ILE A 87 12.29 2.80 -0.46
C ILE A 87 11.75 1.38 -0.54
N ILE A 88 11.78 0.80 -1.75
CA ILE A 88 11.22 -0.52 -2.07
C ILE A 88 12.26 -1.63 -2.19
N ASN A 89 13.53 -1.33 -1.90
CA ASN A 89 14.52 -2.40 -1.78
C ASN A 89 14.04 -3.44 -0.76
N GLU A 90 14.09 -4.70 -1.16
CA GLU A 90 13.67 -5.81 -0.32
C GLU A 90 14.70 -6.08 0.79
N ILE A 91 14.24 -6.27 2.00
CA ILE A 91 15.05 -6.72 3.11
C ILE A 91 15.19 -8.24 3.07
N THR A 92 14.06 -8.91 2.93
CA THR A 92 13.92 -10.36 2.84
C THR A 92 12.53 -10.73 2.38
N SER A 93 12.39 -11.93 1.84
CA SER A 93 11.10 -12.57 1.56
C SER A 93 11.10 -14.00 2.11
N PHE A 94 9.95 -14.51 2.47
CA PHE A 94 9.77 -15.85 3.02
C PHE A 94 8.30 -16.30 2.87
N ASP A 95 8.11 -17.62 2.90
CA ASP A 95 6.77 -18.20 2.91
C ASP A 95 5.95 -17.66 4.08
N ASN A 96 4.76 -17.20 3.78
CA ASN A 96 3.94 -16.47 4.73
C ASN A 96 3.55 -17.31 5.97
N TYR A 97 3.38 -18.63 5.83
CA TYR A 97 3.11 -19.51 6.98
C TYR A 97 4.23 -19.48 8.02
N ARG A 98 5.49 -19.22 7.61
CA ARG A 98 6.64 -19.07 8.50
C ARG A 98 6.64 -17.76 9.28
N ALA A 99 5.85 -16.77 8.87
CA ALA A 99 5.75 -15.46 9.53
C ALA A 99 5.33 -15.55 11.01
N ARG A 100 4.81 -16.69 11.43
CA ARG A 100 4.36 -16.95 12.81
C ARG A 100 5.43 -17.60 13.69
N SER A 101 6.50 -18.13 13.11
CA SER A 101 7.62 -18.69 13.88
C SER A 101 8.34 -17.58 14.65
N GLN A 102 8.59 -17.80 15.95
CA GLN A 102 9.32 -16.85 16.80
C GLN A 102 10.75 -16.60 16.28
N ASP A 103 11.40 -17.65 15.75
CA ASP A 103 12.74 -17.54 15.16
C ASP A 103 12.74 -16.62 13.95
N ILE A 104 11.78 -16.79 13.04
CA ILE A 104 11.63 -15.94 11.86
C ILE A 104 11.29 -14.51 12.27
N ILE A 105 10.40 -14.31 13.22
CA ILE A 105 10.05 -13.00 13.75
C ILE A 105 11.27 -12.27 14.29
N GLY A 106 12.06 -12.93 15.14
CA GLY A 106 13.28 -12.38 15.72
C GLY A 106 14.33 -12.04 14.65
N LYS A 107 14.58 -12.97 13.73
CA LYS A 107 15.53 -12.81 12.63
C LYS A 107 15.18 -11.66 11.71
N VAL A 108 13.94 -11.60 11.24
CA VAL A 108 13.46 -10.55 10.32
C VAL A 108 13.48 -9.18 10.99
N ARG A 109 13.06 -9.09 12.25
CA ARG A 109 13.14 -7.86 13.04
C ARG A 109 14.59 -7.38 13.20
N GLY A 110 15.52 -8.28 13.53
CA GLY A 110 16.96 -7.98 13.62
C GLY A 110 17.52 -7.46 12.30
N MET A 111 17.27 -8.16 11.19
CA MET A 111 17.69 -7.74 9.85
C MET A 111 17.14 -6.36 9.48
N ARG A 112 15.87 -6.08 9.76
CA ARG A 112 15.25 -4.78 9.52
C ARG A 112 15.95 -3.66 10.30
N LEU A 113 16.18 -3.85 11.59
CA LEU A 113 16.84 -2.86 12.43
C LEU A 113 18.26 -2.59 11.96
N GLN A 114 19.03 -3.63 11.65
CA GLN A 114 20.40 -3.52 11.15
C GLN A 114 20.46 -2.77 9.81
N LYS A 115 19.64 -3.17 8.83
CA LYS A 115 19.61 -2.54 7.50
C LYS A 115 19.16 -1.07 7.59
N ARG A 116 18.21 -0.75 8.46
CA ARG A 116 17.77 0.65 8.71
C ARG A 116 18.89 1.49 9.32
N ALA A 117 19.59 0.99 10.33
CA ALA A 117 20.73 1.66 10.93
C ALA A 117 21.84 1.93 9.89
N THR A 118 22.11 0.95 9.05
CA THR A 118 23.09 1.06 7.96
C THR A 118 22.72 2.18 6.97
N ILE A 119 21.47 2.21 6.48
CA ILE A 119 21.03 3.30 5.57
C ILE A 119 21.19 4.66 6.23
N ILE A 120 20.70 4.84 7.46
CA ILE A 120 20.78 6.11 8.16
C ILE A 120 22.21 6.58 8.28
N LYS A 121 23.12 5.69 8.72
CA LYS A 121 24.54 5.99 8.91
C LYS A 121 25.23 6.36 7.59
N GLN A 122 24.96 5.59 6.53
CA GLN A 122 25.68 5.75 5.27
C GLN A 122 25.14 6.85 4.36
N THR A 123 23.84 7.15 4.41
CA THR A 123 23.19 8.10 3.50
C THR A 123 22.86 9.45 4.15
N GLY A 124 22.79 9.52 5.48
CA GLY A 124 22.31 10.70 6.22
C GLY A 124 20.79 10.91 6.18
N LEU A 125 20.04 9.94 5.62
CA LEU A 125 18.58 9.93 5.70
C LEU A 125 18.12 9.70 7.14
N LYS A 126 16.93 10.18 7.48
CA LYS A 126 16.26 9.89 8.75
C LYS A 126 15.05 9.00 8.52
N LEU A 127 14.68 8.17 9.49
CA LEU A 127 13.39 7.49 9.43
C LEU A 127 12.28 8.52 9.36
N ALA A 128 11.39 8.35 8.40
CA ALA A 128 10.24 9.23 8.25
C ALA A 128 9.36 9.19 9.50
N PHE A 129 8.87 10.32 9.92
CA PHE A 129 7.94 10.38 11.06
C PHE A 129 6.52 9.92 10.69
N LYS A 130 6.25 9.76 9.40
CA LYS A 130 5.00 9.24 8.85
C LYS A 130 5.31 8.35 7.66
N GLU A 131 4.84 7.11 7.70
CA GLU A 131 4.99 6.19 6.57
C GLU A 131 4.13 6.63 5.38
N ASN A 132 4.74 6.68 4.20
CA ASN A 132 4.05 6.91 2.93
C ASN A 132 4.06 5.67 2.02
N MET A 133 4.78 4.64 2.45
CA MET A 133 5.04 3.41 1.71
C MET A 133 4.83 2.20 2.62
N PRO A 134 4.15 1.15 2.15
CA PRO A 134 4.06 -0.10 2.91
C PRO A 134 5.44 -0.67 3.22
N GLN A 135 5.61 -1.15 4.45
CA GLN A 135 6.84 -1.78 4.90
C GLN A 135 6.90 -3.27 4.60
N SER A 136 5.78 -3.88 4.26
CA SER A 136 5.68 -5.26 3.80
C SER A 136 4.50 -5.44 2.85
N THR A 137 4.56 -6.49 2.04
CA THR A 137 3.42 -6.96 1.24
C THR A 137 3.36 -8.48 1.25
N ILE A 138 2.25 -9.00 0.74
CA ILE A 138 2.07 -10.44 0.51
C ILE A 138 1.71 -10.63 -0.96
N THR A 139 2.46 -11.50 -1.64
CA THR A 139 2.26 -11.84 -3.03
C THR A 139 1.83 -13.30 -3.14
N ILE A 140 0.68 -13.54 -3.76
CA ILE A 140 0.16 -14.87 -4.06
C ILE A 140 0.60 -15.22 -5.49
N LYS A 141 1.18 -16.41 -5.69
CA LYS A 141 1.43 -16.98 -7.01
C LYS A 141 0.14 -17.66 -7.48
N LEU A 142 -0.36 -17.29 -8.65
CA LEU A 142 -1.69 -17.68 -9.15
C LEU A 142 -1.65 -18.88 -10.10
N ALA A 143 -0.48 -19.22 -10.69
CA ALA A 143 -0.32 -20.38 -11.59
C ALA A 143 -0.42 -21.70 -10.81
N LYS A 144 -1.65 -22.06 -10.36
CA LYS A 144 -1.95 -23.18 -9.48
C LYS A 144 -3.37 -23.67 -9.71
N SER A 145 -3.65 -24.91 -9.33
CA SER A 145 -5.02 -25.41 -9.29
C SER A 145 -5.83 -24.76 -8.17
N ASP A 146 -7.13 -24.93 -8.18
CA ASP A 146 -8.03 -24.44 -7.13
C ASP A 146 -7.71 -25.08 -5.78
N GLU A 147 -7.38 -26.38 -5.79
CA GLU A 147 -6.98 -27.13 -4.61
C GLU A 147 -5.68 -26.58 -4.03
N GLU A 148 -4.68 -26.29 -4.87
CA GLU A 148 -3.40 -25.73 -4.44
C GLU A 148 -3.57 -24.32 -3.86
N LEU A 149 -4.40 -23.46 -4.47
CA LEU A 149 -4.69 -22.12 -3.95
C LEU A 149 -5.38 -22.20 -2.57
N LEU A 150 -6.31 -23.13 -2.38
CA LEU A 150 -6.95 -23.35 -1.08
C LEU A 150 -6.00 -23.96 -0.05
N ALA A 151 -5.13 -24.88 -0.47
CA ALA A 151 -4.16 -25.53 0.41
C ALA A 151 -3.08 -24.58 0.95
N GLU A 152 -2.74 -23.52 0.20
CA GLU A 152 -1.83 -22.47 0.67
C GLU A 152 -2.44 -21.52 1.72
N MET A 153 -3.76 -21.41 1.75
CA MET A 153 -4.46 -20.65 2.79
C MET A 153 -4.32 -21.38 4.14
N ASN A 154 -4.38 -20.65 5.23
CA ASN A 154 -4.54 -21.34 6.51
C ASN A 154 -5.91 -22.06 6.54
N SER A 155 -5.99 -23.15 7.30
CA SER A 155 -7.19 -24.00 7.35
C SER A 155 -8.46 -23.22 7.65
N GLY A 156 -8.42 -22.31 8.61
CA GLY A 156 -9.56 -21.47 8.95
C GLY A 156 -9.99 -20.51 7.82
N CYS A 157 -9.07 -20.05 6.97
CA CYS A 157 -9.38 -19.23 5.80
C CYS A 157 -10.03 -20.07 4.70
N ALA A 158 -9.42 -21.22 4.37
CA ALA A 158 -9.96 -22.15 3.38
C ALA A 158 -11.39 -22.62 3.75
N ASP A 159 -11.62 -22.96 5.03
CA ASP A 159 -12.95 -23.34 5.53
C ASP A 159 -13.97 -22.22 5.37
N ARG A 160 -13.58 -20.98 5.59
CA ARG A 160 -14.45 -19.81 5.42
C ARG A 160 -14.81 -19.58 3.95
N VAL A 161 -13.89 -19.81 3.02
CA VAL A 161 -14.18 -19.81 1.57
C VAL A 161 -15.23 -20.84 1.25
N LYS A 162 -15.01 -22.10 1.64
CA LYS A 162 -15.97 -23.21 1.42
C LYS A 162 -17.35 -22.93 2.04
N LYS A 163 -17.39 -22.37 3.25
CA LYS A 163 -18.63 -21.99 3.92
C LYS A 163 -19.37 -20.86 3.20
N ALA A 164 -18.66 -19.87 2.66
CA ALA A 164 -19.27 -18.79 1.88
C ALA A 164 -19.92 -19.34 0.61
N ILE A 165 -19.23 -20.20 -0.12
CA ILE A 165 -19.76 -20.89 -1.31
C ILE A 165 -21.02 -21.68 -0.95
N LYS A 166 -20.97 -22.51 0.11
CA LYS A 166 -22.11 -23.31 0.58
C LYS A 166 -23.31 -22.46 0.97
N LYS A 167 -23.09 -21.23 1.45
CA LYS A 167 -24.15 -20.26 1.79
C LYS A 167 -24.73 -19.52 0.57
N GLY A 168 -24.27 -19.83 -0.63
CA GLY A 168 -24.75 -19.22 -1.86
C GLY A 168 -24.17 -17.83 -2.15
N VAL A 169 -23.11 -17.43 -1.45
CA VAL A 169 -22.39 -16.22 -1.80
C VAL A 169 -21.78 -16.36 -3.19
N LYS A 170 -21.89 -15.32 -3.99
CA LYS A 170 -21.31 -15.27 -5.36
C LYS A 170 -20.26 -14.20 -5.44
N VAL A 171 -19.25 -14.40 -6.30
CA VAL A 171 -18.26 -13.40 -6.66
C VAL A 171 -18.44 -13.06 -8.14
N ARG A 172 -18.48 -11.77 -8.44
CA ARG A 172 -18.60 -11.26 -9.80
C ARG A 172 -17.79 -10.00 -10.01
N LEU A 173 -17.60 -9.67 -11.27
CA LEU A 173 -17.14 -8.35 -11.65
C LEU A 173 -18.26 -7.33 -11.45
N TRP A 174 -17.85 -6.12 -11.25
CA TRP A 174 -18.71 -4.98 -11.05
C TRP A 174 -19.33 -4.44 -12.33
N THR A 175 -20.44 -3.75 -12.17
CA THR A 175 -21.12 -2.99 -13.20
C THR A 175 -21.27 -1.54 -12.75
N GLU A 176 -21.66 -0.63 -13.64
CA GLU A 176 -21.85 0.79 -13.28
C GLU A 176 -22.91 1.01 -12.19
N ARG A 177 -23.88 0.09 -12.09
CA ARG A 177 -24.93 0.14 -11.06
C ARG A 177 -24.38 -0.05 -9.64
N ASP A 178 -23.18 -0.60 -9.52
CA ASP A 178 -22.54 -0.88 -8.24
C ASP A 178 -21.82 0.34 -7.63
N ASP A 179 -21.55 1.38 -8.42
CA ASP A 179 -20.67 2.51 -8.04
C ASP A 179 -21.10 3.20 -6.75
N ALA A 180 -22.37 3.55 -6.65
CA ALA A 180 -22.88 4.28 -5.48
C ALA A 180 -22.83 3.43 -4.21
N VAL A 181 -23.27 2.17 -4.29
CA VAL A 181 -23.30 1.22 -3.18
C VAL A 181 -21.88 0.88 -2.72
N PHE A 182 -20.96 0.63 -3.65
CA PHE A 182 -19.57 0.36 -3.33
C PHE A 182 -18.93 1.53 -2.60
N PHE A 183 -19.13 2.75 -3.10
CA PHE A 183 -18.58 3.95 -2.47
C PHE A 183 -19.10 4.13 -1.04
N GLU A 184 -20.40 4.02 -0.84
CA GLU A 184 -21.03 4.15 0.49
C GLU A 184 -20.48 3.10 1.47
N LYS A 185 -20.50 1.83 1.09
CA LYS A 185 -20.00 0.73 1.94
C LYS A 185 -18.50 0.88 2.25
N ARG A 186 -17.73 1.42 1.30
CA ARG A 186 -16.31 1.72 1.52
C ARG A 186 -16.11 2.86 2.51
N GLN A 187 -16.94 3.92 2.45
CA GLN A 187 -16.91 5.02 3.42
C GLN A 187 -17.23 4.50 4.83
N ASN A 188 -18.28 3.70 4.97
CA ASN A 188 -18.70 3.11 6.24
C ASN A 188 -17.60 2.20 6.84
N THR A 189 -16.90 1.43 5.99
CA THR A 189 -15.75 0.62 6.42
C THR A 189 -14.59 1.48 6.90
N ALA A 190 -14.28 2.56 6.19
CA ALA A 190 -13.19 3.47 6.55
C ALA A 190 -13.46 4.23 7.84
N TRP A 191 -14.66 4.76 7.98
CA TRP A 191 -15.11 5.45 9.20
C TRP A 191 -15.00 4.55 10.41
N GLY A 192 -15.61 3.36 10.36
CA GLY A 192 -15.59 2.42 11.47
C GLY A 192 -14.20 1.88 11.86
N LYS A 193 -13.16 2.15 11.07
CA LYS A 193 -11.76 1.78 11.34
C LYS A 193 -10.82 2.99 11.50
N GLY A 194 -11.34 4.22 11.48
CA GLY A 194 -10.56 5.45 11.62
C GLY A 194 -9.61 5.74 10.44
N PHE A 195 -9.88 5.19 9.25
CA PHE A 195 -9.08 5.47 8.07
C PHE A 195 -9.62 6.67 7.30
N HIS A 196 -8.70 7.49 6.77
CA HIS A 196 -9.06 8.40 5.69
C HIS A 196 -9.26 7.62 4.40
N THR A 197 -10.38 7.82 3.74
CA THR A 197 -10.68 7.25 2.44
C THR A 197 -10.65 8.32 1.36
N ILE A 198 -10.69 7.89 0.10
CA ILE A 198 -10.78 8.80 -1.05
C ILE A 198 -12.17 9.45 -1.10
N THR A 199 -12.27 10.68 -1.64
CA THR A 199 -13.56 11.35 -1.84
C THR A 199 -14.37 10.68 -2.95
N LYS A 200 -15.66 11.06 -3.09
CA LYS A 200 -16.51 10.55 -4.16
C LYS A 200 -15.96 10.90 -5.54
N GLU A 201 -15.48 12.13 -5.71
CA GLU A 201 -14.88 12.61 -6.96
C GLU A 201 -13.61 11.81 -7.30
N GLN A 202 -12.76 11.57 -6.31
CA GLN A 202 -11.55 10.75 -6.47
C GLN A 202 -11.88 9.30 -6.83
N TYR A 203 -12.91 8.74 -6.21
CA TYR A 203 -13.39 7.39 -6.51
C TYR A 203 -13.93 7.30 -7.95
N THR A 204 -14.80 8.23 -8.34
CA THR A 204 -15.35 8.28 -9.70
C THR A 204 -14.26 8.44 -10.75
N MET A 205 -13.26 9.30 -10.49
CA MET A 205 -12.12 9.47 -11.38
C MET A 205 -11.27 8.21 -11.47
N LEU A 206 -11.04 7.51 -10.34
CA LEU A 206 -10.34 6.23 -10.32
C LEU A 206 -11.03 5.21 -11.23
N LEU A 207 -12.33 5.00 -11.07
CA LEU A 207 -13.09 4.06 -11.90
C LEU A 207 -13.07 4.44 -13.38
N LYS A 208 -13.22 5.73 -13.70
CA LYS A 208 -13.10 6.23 -15.08
C LYS A 208 -11.76 5.90 -15.71
N ILE A 209 -10.66 6.08 -14.97
CA ILE A 209 -9.30 5.77 -15.45
C ILE A 209 -9.13 4.26 -15.64
N LEU A 210 -9.61 3.43 -14.70
CA LEU A 210 -9.51 1.97 -14.80
C LEU A 210 -10.23 1.45 -16.03
N ARG A 211 -11.46 1.93 -16.30
CA ARG A 211 -12.25 1.56 -17.50
C ARG A 211 -11.57 2.01 -18.78
N LYS A 212 -11.21 3.30 -18.86
CA LYS A 212 -10.64 3.88 -20.09
C LYS A 212 -9.37 3.17 -20.57
N HIS A 213 -8.58 2.66 -19.66
CA HIS A 213 -7.26 2.09 -19.97
C HIS A 213 -7.17 0.57 -19.80
N ASP A 214 -8.27 -0.10 -19.44
CA ASP A 214 -8.29 -1.53 -19.10
C ASP A 214 -7.16 -1.92 -18.12
N ARG A 215 -7.02 -1.13 -17.05
CA ARG A 215 -5.90 -1.26 -16.10
C ARG A 215 -6.33 -1.61 -14.69
N GLY A 216 -7.51 -2.16 -14.56
CA GLY A 216 -8.01 -2.63 -13.28
C GLY A 216 -9.45 -3.05 -13.34
N ASN A 217 -9.90 -3.67 -12.27
CA ASN A 217 -11.28 -4.10 -12.14
C ASN A 217 -11.76 -4.00 -10.70
N VAL A 218 -13.06 -4.10 -10.52
CA VAL A 218 -13.70 -4.17 -9.22
C VAL A 218 -14.40 -5.52 -9.10
N PHE A 219 -14.14 -6.20 -8.00
CA PHE A 219 -14.75 -7.47 -7.65
C PHE A 219 -15.73 -7.26 -6.51
N ILE A 220 -16.88 -7.92 -6.58
CA ILE A 220 -17.93 -7.85 -5.58
C ILE A 220 -18.32 -9.26 -5.16
N SER A 221 -18.39 -9.49 -3.86
CA SER A 221 -19.12 -10.65 -3.35
C SER A 221 -20.52 -10.22 -2.91
N GLU A 222 -21.51 -11.00 -3.27
CA GLU A 222 -22.91 -10.71 -3.01
C GLU A 222 -23.69 -11.94 -2.57
N LEU A 223 -24.81 -11.70 -1.91
CA LEU A 223 -25.83 -12.70 -1.63
C LEU A 223 -27.20 -12.08 -1.87
N ASN A 224 -28.05 -12.71 -2.70
CA ASN A 224 -29.40 -12.23 -3.06
C ASN A 224 -29.42 -10.75 -3.52
N GLY A 225 -28.44 -10.34 -4.31
CA GLY A 225 -28.29 -8.97 -4.81
C GLY A 225 -27.65 -7.97 -3.84
N GLU A 226 -27.45 -8.35 -2.58
CA GLU A 226 -26.78 -7.51 -1.58
C GLU A 226 -25.25 -7.64 -1.65
N GLN A 227 -24.55 -6.53 -1.86
CA GLN A 227 -23.09 -6.49 -1.83
C GLN A 227 -22.58 -6.64 -0.40
N ILE A 228 -21.85 -7.71 -0.12
CA ILE A 228 -21.33 -8.02 1.22
C ILE A 228 -19.84 -7.71 1.40
N ALA A 229 -19.08 -7.73 0.30
CA ALA A 229 -17.71 -7.22 0.27
C ALA A 229 -17.33 -6.79 -1.16
N GLY A 230 -16.31 -5.94 -1.27
CA GLY A 230 -15.81 -5.50 -2.58
C GLY A 230 -14.33 -5.21 -2.56
N SER A 231 -13.68 -5.30 -3.72
CA SER A 231 -12.25 -5.07 -3.93
C SER A 231 -12.00 -4.33 -5.23
N ILE A 232 -11.25 -3.23 -5.18
CA ILE A 232 -10.69 -2.56 -6.35
C ILE A 232 -9.28 -3.07 -6.57
N CYS A 233 -8.97 -3.49 -7.78
CA CYS A 233 -7.65 -3.96 -8.17
C CYS A 233 -7.11 -3.17 -9.36
N LEU A 234 -5.79 -3.03 -9.41
CA LEU A 234 -5.04 -2.51 -10.56
C LEU A 234 -4.36 -3.65 -11.28
N PHE A 235 -4.18 -3.51 -12.58
CA PHE A 235 -3.41 -4.44 -13.40
C PHE A 235 -2.05 -3.84 -13.72
N ARG A 236 -1.00 -4.63 -13.53
CA ARG A 236 0.36 -4.28 -13.86
C ARG A 236 1.09 -5.51 -14.37
N ASP A 237 1.43 -5.49 -15.64
CA ASP A 237 2.08 -6.62 -16.32
C ASP A 237 1.32 -7.93 -16.01
N LYS A 238 1.96 -8.91 -15.44
CA LYS A 238 1.40 -10.19 -15.01
C LYS A 238 0.88 -10.20 -13.56
N THR A 239 0.68 -9.02 -12.95
CA THR A 239 0.29 -8.90 -11.53
C THR A 239 -1.00 -8.12 -11.38
N ILE A 240 -1.99 -8.71 -10.70
CA ILE A 240 -3.14 -8.00 -10.17
C ILE A 240 -2.79 -7.44 -8.78
N VAL A 241 -3.09 -6.17 -8.54
CA VAL A 241 -2.72 -5.47 -7.30
C VAL A 241 -3.97 -5.02 -6.56
N TYR A 242 -4.21 -5.55 -5.37
CA TYR A 242 -5.31 -5.14 -4.52
C TYR A 242 -5.08 -3.73 -3.95
N LEU A 243 -5.97 -2.79 -4.26
CA LEU A 243 -5.82 -1.38 -3.89
C LEU A 243 -6.69 -0.98 -2.69
N TYR A 244 -8.00 -1.19 -2.82
CA TYR A 244 -9.01 -0.83 -1.83
C TYR A 244 -10.07 -1.89 -1.73
N GLY A 245 -10.78 -1.94 -0.60
CA GLY A 245 -11.95 -2.78 -0.45
C GLY A 245 -12.82 -2.38 0.73
N PHE A 246 -13.98 -3.00 0.79
CA PHE A 246 -14.87 -2.93 1.93
C PHE A 246 -15.31 -4.34 2.36
N THR A 247 -15.80 -4.42 3.58
CA THR A 247 -16.53 -5.58 4.10
C THR A 247 -17.68 -5.02 4.92
N ASP A 248 -18.89 -5.39 4.55
CA ASP A 248 -20.09 -5.00 5.30
C ASP A 248 -20.16 -5.81 6.61
N ARG A 249 -20.17 -5.11 7.73
CA ARG A 249 -20.15 -5.72 9.06
C ARG A 249 -21.42 -6.56 9.34
N LYS A 250 -22.54 -6.19 8.75
CA LYS A 250 -23.81 -6.92 8.86
C LYS A 250 -23.71 -8.37 8.38
N TYR A 251 -22.81 -8.63 7.41
CA TYR A 251 -22.67 -9.90 6.73
C TYR A 251 -21.34 -10.63 7.00
N THR A 252 -20.65 -10.30 8.09
CA THR A 252 -19.34 -10.91 8.41
C THR A 252 -19.39 -12.41 8.61
N ASN A 253 -20.53 -12.94 9.10
CA ASN A 253 -20.80 -14.37 9.28
C ASN A 253 -21.00 -15.15 7.96
N LEU A 254 -21.12 -14.45 6.83
CA LEU A 254 -21.19 -15.05 5.49
C LEU A 254 -19.81 -15.29 4.89
N TRP A 255 -18.73 -14.76 5.49
CA TRP A 255 -17.35 -14.92 5.04
C TRP A 255 -17.08 -14.39 3.61
N GLY A 256 -17.95 -13.53 3.07
CA GLY A 256 -17.87 -13.03 1.71
C GLY A 256 -16.55 -12.37 1.35
N HIS A 257 -15.86 -11.74 2.32
CA HIS A 257 -14.55 -11.13 2.08
C HIS A 257 -13.41 -12.16 1.89
N HIS A 258 -13.53 -13.39 2.44
CA HIS A 258 -12.60 -14.49 2.18
C HIS A 258 -12.83 -15.04 0.77
N TYR A 259 -14.08 -15.34 0.45
CA TYR A 259 -14.44 -15.86 -0.88
C TYR A 259 -14.19 -14.83 -1.99
N LEU A 260 -14.40 -13.53 -1.72
CA LEU A 260 -14.04 -12.46 -2.65
C LEU A 260 -12.55 -12.50 -3.04
N LYS A 261 -11.65 -12.75 -2.09
CA LYS A 261 -10.21 -12.85 -2.40
C LYS A 261 -9.89 -14.10 -3.20
N TYR A 262 -10.48 -15.23 -2.84
CA TYR A 262 -10.31 -16.46 -3.57
C TYR A 262 -10.85 -16.34 -5.01
N GLY A 263 -12.09 -15.89 -5.22
CA GLY A 263 -12.67 -15.68 -6.54
C GLY A 263 -11.92 -14.62 -7.39
N MET A 264 -11.29 -13.64 -6.72
CA MET A 264 -10.38 -12.71 -7.39
C MET A 264 -9.10 -13.42 -7.88
N PHE A 265 -8.58 -14.40 -7.12
CA PHE A 265 -7.41 -15.19 -7.53
C PHE A 265 -7.75 -16.12 -8.70
N GLU A 266 -8.88 -16.81 -8.65
CA GLU A 266 -9.38 -17.65 -9.75
C GLU A 266 -9.52 -16.81 -11.02
N TRP A 267 -10.25 -15.71 -10.95
CA TRP A 267 -10.46 -14.84 -12.11
C TRP A 267 -9.13 -14.32 -12.67
N ALA A 268 -8.22 -13.88 -11.81
CA ALA A 268 -6.92 -13.34 -12.24
C ALA A 268 -6.08 -14.42 -12.95
N ARG A 269 -6.01 -15.63 -12.40
CA ARG A 269 -5.35 -16.77 -13.04
C ARG A 269 -5.93 -17.05 -14.42
N ASP A 270 -7.24 -17.15 -14.51
CA ASP A 270 -7.97 -17.49 -15.75
C ASP A 270 -7.84 -16.37 -16.81
N ASN A 271 -7.49 -15.15 -16.40
CA ASN A 271 -7.18 -14.03 -17.29
C ASN A 271 -5.67 -13.81 -17.48
N GLY A 272 -4.83 -14.80 -17.19
CA GLY A 272 -3.40 -14.83 -17.53
C GLY A 272 -2.50 -14.01 -16.59
N PHE A 273 -2.99 -13.62 -15.41
CA PHE A 273 -2.13 -13.05 -14.36
C PHE A 273 -1.39 -14.17 -13.63
N GLU A 274 -0.13 -13.91 -13.30
CA GLU A 274 0.74 -14.87 -12.60
C GLU A 274 0.80 -14.61 -11.10
N PHE A 275 0.56 -13.36 -10.70
CA PHE A 275 0.70 -12.92 -9.30
C PHE A 275 -0.46 -12.03 -8.86
N CYS A 276 -0.78 -12.11 -7.56
CA CYS A 276 -1.62 -11.14 -6.87
C CYS A 276 -0.84 -10.50 -5.73
N ASP A 277 -0.61 -9.19 -5.81
CA ASP A 277 -0.04 -8.39 -4.73
C ASP A 277 -1.16 -7.85 -3.84
N LEU A 278 -1.24 -8.31 -2.62
CA LEU A 278 -2.25 -7.88 -1.64
C LEU A 278 -1.94 -6.50 -1.03
N MET A 279 -0.82 -5.90 -1.41
CA MET A 279 -0.35 -4.60 -0.90
C MET A 279 -0.27 -4.50 0.64
N GLY A 280 0.23 -3.40 1.10
CA GLY A 280 0.38 -2.92 2.47
C GLY A 280 0.06 -3.87 3.63
N GLY A 281 1.12 -4.28 4.33
CA GLY A 281 1.05 -5.03 5.57
C GLY A 281 1.89 -4.39 6.67
N ALA A 282 1.68 -4.84 7.90
CA ALA A 282 2.57 -4.55 9.01
C ALA A 282 3.89 -5.32 8.82
N PRO A 283 5.03 -4.72 9.16
CA PRO A 283 6.29 -5.44 9.19
C PRO A 283 6.24 -6.55 10.25
N THR A 284 6.94 -7.66 9.97
CA THR A 284 7.01 -8.81 10.86
C THR A 284 7.68 -8.42 12.19
N GLY A 285 7.07 -8.86 13.30
CA GLY A 285 7.56 -8.57 14.65
C GLY A 285 7.16 -7.20 15.22
N PHE A 286 6.14 -6.54 14.63
CA PHE A 286 5.60 -5.26 15.13
C PHE A 286 4.07 -5.36 15.33
N PRO A 287 3.61 -6.05 16.37
CA PRO A 287 2.18 -6.30 16.61
C PRO A 287 1.37 -5.04 16.90
N GLU A 288 2.00 -3.96 17.38
CA GLU A 288 1.38 -2.65 17.64
C GLU A 288 1.22 -1.78 16.38
N HIS A 289 1.71 -2.27 15.23
CA HIS A 289 1.59 -1.53 13.97
C HIS A 289 0.12 -1.36 13.56
N PRO A 290 -0.32 -0.17 13.08
CA PRO A 290 -1.72 0.08 12.71
C PRO A 290 -2.30 -0.91 11.70
N LEU A 291 -1.45 -1.50 10.85
CA LEU A 291 -1.84 -2.51 9.87
C LEU A 291 -1.74 -3.97 10.37
N ALA A 292 -1.40 -4.21 11.65
CA ALA A 292 -1.19 -5.57 12.16
C ALA A 292 -2.42 -6.46 11.98
N TRP A 293 -3.60 -5.92 12.25
CA TRP A 293 -4.87 -6.63 12.06
C TRP A 293 -5.15 -6.99 10.59
N VAL A 294 -4.92 -6.03 9.68
CA VAL A 294 -5.07 -6.24 8.23
C VAL A 294 -4.08 -7.29 7.73
N SER A 295 -2.85 -7.26 8.27
CA SER A 295 -1.81 -8.24 7.93
C SER A 295 -2.21 -9.66 8.31
N LYS A 296 -2.78 -9.87 9.50
CA LYS A 296 -3.27 -11.20 9.93
C LYS A 296 -4.28 -11.79 8.94
N PHE A 297 -5.19 -10.97 8.42
CA PHE A 297 -6.12 -11.40 7.38
C PHE A 297 -5.39 -11.75 6.08
N LYS A 298 -4.51 -10.88 5.58
CA LYS A 298 -3.76 -11.13 4.35
C LYS A 298 -2.84 -12.35 4.48
N GLU A 299 -2.22 -12.52 5.63
CA GLU A 299 -1.39 -13.68 5.97
C GLU A 299 -2.19 -14.98 5.98
N SER A 300 -3.47 -14.93 6.26
CA SER A 300 -4.31 -16.13 6.20
C SER A 300 -4.59 -16.63 4.78
N LEU A 301 -4.34 -15.81 3.77
CA LEU A 301 -4.53 -16.13 2.35
C LEU A 301 -3.34 -16.87 1.71
N GLY A 302 -2.25 -17.08 2.46
CA GLY A 302 -1.05 -17.78 1.96
C GLY A 302 -0.04 -16.86 1.28
N GLY A 303 0.79 -17.42 0.41
CA GLY A 303 1.74 -16.72 -0.43
C GLY A 303 3.06 -16.35 0.24
N MET A 304 3.82 -15.47 -0.42
CA MET A 304 5.13 -14.98 0.02
C MET A 304 5.00 -13.61 0.68
N LYS A 305 5.58 -13.45 1.86
CA LYS A 305 5.67 -12.15 2.54
C LYS A 305 7.03 -11.52 2.25
N SER A 306 7.01 -10.32 1.66
CA SER A 306 8.21 -9.51 1.41
C SER A 306 8.27 -8.33 2.35
N GLU A 307 9.46 -8.06 2.88
CA GLU A 307 9.77 -6.97 3.80
C GLU A 307 10.63 -5.92 3.11
N PHE A 308 10.25 -4.64 3.23
CA PHE A 308 10.92 -3.52 2.57
C PHE A 308 11.52 -2.54 3.56
N TYR A 309 12.43 -1.69 3.06
CA TYR A 309 13.05 -0.66 3.88
C TYR A 309 12.04 0.34 4.48
N GLY A 310 10.99 0.72 3.72
CA GLY A 310 9.97 1.68 4.16
C GLY A 310 10.34 3.13 3.85
N SER A 311 9.86 4.07 4.65
CA SER A 311 9.96 5.50 4.36
C SER A 311 11.08 6.20 5.12
N TYR A 312 11.80 7.09 4.40
CA TYR A 312 12.90 7.90 4.93
C TYR A 312 12.77 9.36 4.50
N ASP A 313 13.23 10.27 5.35
CA ASP A 313 13.24 11.70 5.10
C ASP A 313 14.65 12.22 4.84
N LEU A 314 14.85 12.87 3.70
CA LEU A 314 15.96 13.77 3.46
C LEU A 314 15.56 15.16 3.95
N VAL A 315 16.09 15.57 5.09
CA VAL A 315 15.76 16.86 5.70
C VAL A 315 16.43 17.99 4.93
N LEU A 316 15.61 18.87 4.34
CA LEU A 316 16.07 20.07 3.60
C LEU A 316 16.29 21.25 4.55
N ASN A 317 15.30 21.55 5.39
CA ASN A 317 15.37 22.59 6.41
C ASN A 317 15.11 21.99 7.80
N PRO A 318 16.14 21.84 8.65
CA PRO A 318 16.00 21.20 9.96
C PRO A 318 15.01 21.92 10.89
N VAL A 319 15.04 23.24 10.92
CA VAL A 319 14.18 24.02 11.83
C VAL A 319 12.71 23.80 11.46
N LEU A 320 12.35 24.04 10.22
CA LEU A 320 10.96 23.84 9.74
C LEU A 320 10.51 22.38 9.82
N TYR A 321 11.43 21.42 9.58
CA TYR A 321 11.12 20.01 9.71
C TYR A 321 10.70 19.62 11.13
N TYR A 322 11.45 20.04 12.13
CA TYR A 322 11.13 19.72 13.52
C TYR A 322 9.91 20.48 14.04
N LEU A 323 9.71 21.74 13.63
CA LEU A 323 8.49 22.49 13.91
C LEU A 323 7.25 21.76 13.33
N PHE A 324 7.32 21.38 12.07
CA PHE A 324 6.24 20.66 11.42
C PHE A 324 5.96 19.29 12.06
N LYS A 325 7.00 18.55 12.40
CA LYS A 325 6.89 17.26 13.11
C LYS A 325 6.19 17.44 14.47
N THR A 326 6.59 18.43 15.25
CA THR A 326 5.99 18.74 16.55
C THR A 326 4.53 19.15 16.40
N PHE A 327 4.23 20.07 15.48
CA PHE A 327 2.88 20.49 15.17
C PHE A 327 1.99 19.30 14.75
N THR A 328 2.50 18.41 13.92
CA THR A 328 1.75 17.22 13.46
C THR A 328 1.45 16.26 14.62
N ARG A 329 2.39 16.10 15.54
CA ARG A 329 2.19 15.27 16.75
C ARG A 329 1.16 15.85 17.71
N ILE A 330 1.22 17.15 17.98
CA ILE A 330 0.25 17.85 18.84
C ILE A 330 -1.15 17.71 18.25
N ARG A 331 -1.31 18.01 16.95
CA ARG A 331 -2.61 17.88 16.27
C ARG A 331 -3.16 16.45 16.30
N ALA A 332 -2.31 15.44 16.23
CA ALA A 332 -2.73 14.04 16.32
C ALA A 332 -3.23 13.67 17.73
N LYS A 333 -2.64 14.28 18.77
CA LYS A 333 -3.09 14.10 20.17
C LYS A 333 -4.43 14.80 20.45
N LEU A 334 -4.64 15.99 19.87
CA LEU A 334 -5.88 16.77 20.02
C LEU A 334 -7.10 16.18 19.27
N LYS A 335 -6.88 15.21 18.38
CA LYS A 335 -7.93 14.52 17.61
C LYS A 335 -8.36 13.18 18.21
N LYS A 336 -7.69 12.73 19.26
CA LYS A 336 -8.07 11.57 20.06
C LYS A 336 -8.92 11.98 21.24
#